data_2c58ad6c740339eb3d669efa044954c3
#
_entry.id   2c58ad6c740339eb3d669efa044954c3
#
_cell.length_a   1.000
_cell.length_b   1.000
_cell.length_c   1.000
_cell.angle_alpha   90.00
_cell.angle_beta   90.00
_cell.angle_gamma   90.00
#
_symmetry.space_group_name_H-M   'P 1'
#
loop_
_entity.id
_entity.type
_entity.pdbx_description
1 polymer ?
#
loop_
_entity_poly.entity_id
_entity_poly.type
_entity_poly.pdbx_seq_one_letter_code
_entity_poly.pdbx_strand_id
1 'polypeptide(L)'
;PGKMAVQYLRGLCQRNEFAEGGFELFGQKLQLQNVDVPLCAVACETDHIANWKDSYRGVQQMGSRSKTFILAESGHIAGIVNPPSKNKYGYFLHSDLKKTPENWYSNAGYHAGSWWHDWARWLKKRSGKQRDALVPGNDSLPVICDAPGLYVTQKAKI
;
A
#
# COMPACT_ATOMS: atom_id res chain seq x y z
N PRO A 1 21.64 10.66 0.61
CA PRO A 1 22.61 11.26 -0.31
C PRO A 1 21.98 12.35 -1.16
N GLY A 2 22.68 13.49 -1.36
CA GLY A 2 22.11 14.65 -2.06
C GLY A 2 21.63 14.35 -3.48
N LYS A 3 22.40 13.57 -4.26
CA LYS A 3 22.02 13.17 -5.63
C LYS A 3 20.66 12.42 -5.64
N MET A 4 20.46 11.47 -4.73
CA MET A 4 19.20 10.72 -4.59
C MET A 4 18.04 11.66 -4.23
N ALA A 5 18.24 12.56 -3.25
CA ALA A 5 17.21 13.51 -2.85
C ALA A 5 16.79 14.42 -4.01
N VAL A 6 17.76 14.96 -4.77
CA VAL A 6 17.48 15.80 -5.94
C VAL A 6 16.73 15.02 -7.02
N GLN A 7 17.15 13.80 -7.33
CA GLN A 7 16.49 12.95 -8.33
C GLN A 7 15.05 12.63 -7.90
N TYR A 8 14.84 12.24 -6.65
CA TYR A 8 13.51 11.96 -6.08
C TYR A 8 12.59 13.18 -6.15
N LEU A 9 13.04 14.32 -5.61
CA LEU A 9 12.22 15.53 -5.56
C LEU A 9 11.90 16.10 -6.94
N ARG A 10 12.86 16.13 -7.86
CA ARG A 10 12.64 16.62 -9.21
C ARG A 10 11.81 15.66 -10.05
N GLY A 11 12.14 14.36 -10.04
CA GLY A 11 11.49 13.37 -10.89
C GLY A 11 10.07 13.05 -10.42
N LEU A 12 9.92 12.72 -9.14
CA LEU A 12 8.64 12.23 -8.65
C LEU A 12 7.73 13.35 -8.12
N CYS A 13 8.28 14.31 -7.34
CA CYS A 13 7.43 15.33 -6.74
C CYS A 13 7.14 16.51 -7.69
N GLN A 14 8.15 17.03 -8.41
CA GLN A 14 7.95 18.21 -9.25
C GLN A 14 7.42 17.88 -10.63
N ARG A 15 7.96 16.82 -11.30
CA ARG A 15 7.62 16.47 -12.67
C ARG A 15 6.62 15.34 -12.80
N ASN A 16 6.32 14.65 -11.69
CA ASN A 16 5.40 13.51 -11.66
C ASN A 16 5.68 12.47 -12.77
N GLU A 17 6.97 12.16 -12.97
CA GLU A 17 7.45 11.39 -14.14
C GLU A 17 6.78 10.01 -14.28
N PHE A 18 6.34 9.39 -13.19
CA PHE A 18 5.58 8.14 -13.29
C PHE A 18 4.24 8.31 -13.99
N ALA A 19 3.52 9.40 -13.73
CA ALA A 19 2.26 9.68 -14.40
C ALA A 19 2.48 10.20 -15.84
N GLU A 20 3.60 10.91 -16.07
CA GLU A 20 3.92 11.58 -17.34
C GLU A 20 4.76 10.71 -18.31
N GLY A 21 4.81 9.40 -18.08
CA GLY A 21 5.38 8.47 -19.04
C GLY A 21 6.64 7.73 -18.61
N GLY A 22 7.06 7.89 -17.38
CA GLY A 22 8.08 7.04 -16.76
C GLY A 22 9.22 7.79 -16.10
N PHE A 23 9.76 7.17 -15.06
CA PHE A 23 10.88 7.65 -14.25
C PHE A 23 12.16 6.88 -14.61
N GLU A 24 13.24 7.58 -14.88
CA GLU A 24 14.52 6.94 -15.19
C GLU A 24 15.31 6.63 -13.91
N LEU A 25 15.69 5.37 -13.76
CA LEU A 25 16.53 4.88 -12.67
C LEU A 25 17.57 3.90 -13.20
N PHE A 26 18.84 4.15 -12.91
CA PHE A 26 19.97 3.33 -13.38
C PHE A 26 19.95 3.04 -14.90
N GLY A 27 19.61 4.05 -15.71
CA GLY A 27 19.53 3.90 -17.16
C GLY A 27 18.32 3.10 -17.67
N GLN A 28 17.38 2.75 -16.78
CA GLN A 28 16.15 2.06 -17.12
C GLN A 28 14.95 3.00 -16.92
N LYS A 29 14.09 3.07 -17.93
CA LYS A 29 12.83 3.80 -17.86
C LYS A 29 11.76 2.94 -17.20
N LEU A 30 11.39 3.30 -15.99
CA LEU A 30 10.34 2.65 -15.20
C LEU A 30 8.99 3.27 -15.55
N GLN A 31 8.03 2.46 -15.95
CA GLN A 31 6.69 2.89 -16.34
C GLN A 31 5.64 2.12 -15.53
N LEU A 32 4.61 2.80 -15.06
CA LEU A 32 3.51 2.18 -14.29
C LEU A 32 2.78 1.10 -15.09
N GLN A 33 2.71 1.26 -16.41
CA GLN A 33 2.09 0.29 -17.32
C GLN A 33 2.81 -1.06 -17.33
N ASN A 34 4.09 -1.11 -16.93
CA ASN A 34 4.87 -2.35 -16.85
C ASN A 34 4.62 -3.14 -15.55
N VAL A 35 3.83 -2.59 -14.62
CA VAL A 35 3.40 -3.30 -13.42
C VAL A 35 2.22 -4.20 -13.81
N ASP A 36 2.48 -5.48 -14.03
CA ASP A 36 1.50 -6.47 -14.53
C ASP A 36 1.02 -7.48 -13.48
N VAL A 37 1.67 -7.52 -12.33
CA VAL A 37 1.28 -8.38 -11.20
C VAL A 37 -0.09 -7.99 -10.63
N PRO A 38 -0.85 -8.94 -10.04
CA PRO A 38 -2.10 -8.60 -9.37
C PRO A 38 -1.92 -7.51 -8.30
N LEU A 39 -2.74 -6.49 -8.35
CA LEU A 39 -2.64 -5.31 -7.49
C LEU A 39 -3.84 -5.22 -6.54
N CYS A 40 -3.56 -5.03 -5.25
CA CYS A 40 -4.54 -4.60 -4.26
C CYS A 40 -4.03 -3.32 -3.59
N ALA A 41 -4.70 -2.22 -3.84
CA ALA A 41 -4.36 -0.92 -3.27
C ALA A 41 -5.40 -0.50 -2.23
N VAL A 42 -4.92 0.12 -1.16
CA VAL A 42 -5.76 0.64 -0.09
C VAL A 42 -5.49 2.13 0.07
N ALA A 43 -6.53 2.92 0.13
CA ALA A 43 -6.46 4.34 0.47
C ALA A 43 -7.49 4.66 1.57
N CYS A 44 -7.37 5.83 2.19
CA CYS A 44 -8.29 6.27 3.23
C CYS A 44 -9.07 7.49 2.78
N GLU A 45 -10.38 7.49 3.07
CA GLU A 45 -11.34 8.48 2.57
C GLU A 45 -10.99 9.90 3.00
N THR A 46 -10.59 10.08 4.25
CA THR A 46 -10.24 11.39 4.82
C THR A 46 -8.74 11.57 5.03
N ASP A 47 -7.92 10.88 4.23
CA ASP A 47 -6.48 11.04 4.25
C ASP A 47 -6.08 12.43 3.71
N HIS A 48 -5.51 13.25 4.59
CA HIS A 48 -5.06 14.61 4.25
C HIS A 48 -3.61 14.67 3.75
N ILE A 49 -2.89 13.55 3.78
CA ILE A 49 -1.49 13.44 3.32
C ILE A 49 -1.46 12.84 1.91
N ALA A 50 -2.14 11.72 1.71
CA ALA A 50 -2.24 11.02 0.43
C ALA A 50 -3.70 10.97 -0.02
N ASN A 51 -4.12 11.93 -0.83
CA ASN A 51 -5.49 12.00 -1.32
C ASN A 51 -5.87 10.70 -2.04
N TRP A 52 -6.96 10.07 -1.62
CA TRP A 52 -7.40 8.78 -2.17
C TRP A 52 -7.70 8.82 -3.68
N LYS A 53 -8.15 9.98 -4.19
CA LYS A 53 -8.44 10.15 -5.63
C LYS A 53 -7.17 10.07 -6.47
N ASP A 54 -6.05 10.57 -5.95
CA ASP A 54 -4.77 10.49 -6.64
C ASP A 54 -4.19 9.08 -6.55
N SER A 55 -4.34 8.41 -5.42
CA SER A 55 -4.03 6.98 -5.27
C SER A 55 -4.85 6.12 -6.24
N TYR A 56 -6.14 6.41 -6.39
CA TYR A 56 -7.03 5.74 -7.33
C TYR A 56 -6.58 5.92 -8.79
N ARG A 57 -6.24 7.16 -9.19
CA ARG A 57 -5.71 7.46 -10.54
C ARG A 57 -4.39 6.73 -10.79
N GLY A 58 -3.51 6.65 -9.79
CA GLY A 58 -2.28 5.87 -9.86
C GLY A 58 -2.55 4.39 -10.14
N VAL A 59 -3.52 3.80 -9.44
CA VAL A 59 -3.96 2.40 -9.68
C VAL A 59 -4.50 2.21 -11.11
N GLN A 60 -5.21 3.19 -11.64
CA GLN A 60 -5.70 3.12 -13.03
C GLN A 60 -4.55 3.02 -14.04
N GLN A 61 -3.45 3.71 -13.81
CA GLN A 61 -2.28 3.73 -14.70
C GLN A 61 -1.46 2.45 -14.68
N MET A 62 -1.54 1.62 -13.62
CA MET A 62 -0.83 0.34 -13.58
C MET A 62 -1.31 -0.60 -14.69
N GLY A 63 -0.38 -1.40 -15.26
CA GLY A 63 -0.68 -2.37 -16.32
C GLY A 63 -1.39 -3.64 -15.85
N SER A 64 -1.49 -3.86 -14.54
CA SER A 64 -2.11 -5.04 -13.93
C SER A 64 -3.49 -5.32 -14.48
N ARG A 65 -3.74 -6.56 -14.89
CA ARG A 65 -5.07 -7.01 -15.37
C ARG A 65 -6.04 -7.26 -14.21
N SER A 66 -5.50 -7.60 -13.02
CA SER A 66 -6.28 -7.85 -11.81
C SER A 66 -6.01 -6.74 -10.79
N LYS A 67 -6.88 -5.77 -10.71
CA LYS A 67 -6.79 -4.64 -9.79
C LYS A 67 -7.94 -4.66 -8.78
N THR A 68 -7.62 -4.43 -7.53
CA THR A 68 -8.58 -4.20 -6.44
C THR A 68 -8.22 -2.88 -5.77
N PHE A 69 -9.20 -2.01 -5.61
CA PHE A 69 -9.05 -0.78 -4.85
C PHE A 69 -10.01 -0.80 -3.67
N ILE A 70 -9.48 -0.62 -2.48
CA ILE A 70 -10.21 -0.55 -1.21
C ILE A 70 -10.12 0.88 -0.70
N LEU A 71 -11.25 1.53 -0.51
CA LEU A 71 -11.29 2.84 0.13
C LEU A 71 -11.78 2.67 1.55
N ALA A 72 -10.89 2.70 2.52
CA ALA A 72 -11.21 2.60 3.93
C ALA A 72 -11.73 3.94 4.47
N GLU A 73 -12.72 3.89 5.35
CA GLU A 73 -13.13 5.08 6.12
C GLU A 73 -12.01 5.60 7.00
N SER A 74 -12.17 6.86 7.47
CA SER A 74 -11.21 7.53 8.36
C SER A 74 -9.92 8.00 7.65
N GLY A 75 -8.93 8.44 8.44
CA GLY A 75 -7.73 9.11 7.94
C GLY A 75 -6.51 8.19 7.81
N HIS A 76 -5.40 8.82 7.53
CA HIS A 76 -4.11 8.23 7.14
C HIS A 76 -3.65 7.01 7.94
N ILE A 77 -3.84 7.01 9.25
CA ILE A 77 -3.43 5.90 10.13
C ILE A 77 -4.64 5.06 10.53
N ALA A 78 -5.72 5.69 10.99
CA ALA A 78 -6.85 5.01 11.58
C ALA A 78 -7.65 4.15 10.58
N GLY A 79 -7.70 4.56 9.31
CA GLY A 79 -8.31 3.77 8.24
C GLY A 79 -7.47 2.54 7.88
N ILE A 80 -6.15 2.65 7.92
CA ILE A 80 -5.24 1.52 7.62
C ILE A 80 -5.17 0.56 8.80
N VAL A 81 -4.95 1.07 10.02
CA VAL A 81 -4.82 0.26 11.24
C VAL A 81 -6.19 0.03 11.88
N ASN A 82 -7.01 -0.76 11.20
CA ASN A 82 -8.33 -1.17 11.65
C ASN A 82 -8.43 -2.70 11.75
N PRO A 83 -7.75 -3.32 12.73
CA PRO A 83 -7.75 -4.78 12.84
C PRO A 83 -9.14 -5.33 13.12
N PRO A 84 -9.46 -6.56 12.70
CA PRO A 84 -10.76 -7.20 12.92
C PRO A 84 -11.21 -7.21 14.38
N SER A 85 -10.27 -7.23 15.33
CA SER A 85 -10.58 -7.16 16.77
C SER A 85 -11.18 -5.83 17.20
N LYS A 86 -10.88 -4.73 16.49
CA LYS A 86 -11.47 -3.41 16.73
C LYS A 86 -12.70 -3.16 15.88
N ASN A 87 -12.67 -3.60 14.64
CA ASN A 87 -13.79 -3.55 13.67
C ASN A 87 -14.54 -2.22 13.63
N LYS A 88 -13.80 -1.10 13.68
CA LYS A 88 -14.36 0.22 13.98
C LYS A 88 -14.88 0.96 12.76
N TYR A 89 -14.14 0.90 11.64
CA TYR A 89 -14.40 1.66 10.43
C TYR A 89 -14.80 0.73 9.29
N GLY A 90 -15.68 1.19 8.41
CA GLY A 90 -16.02 0.47 7.21
C GLY A 90 -15.10 0.79 6.04
N TYR A 91 -15.49 0.32 4.86
CA TYR A 91 -14.77 0.55 3.62
C TYR A 91 -15.70 0.42 2.41
N PHE A 92 -15.24 0.91 1.28
CA PHE A 92 -15.95 0.90 0.02
C PHE A 92 -15.22 0.04 -1.01
N LEU A 93 -15.99 -0.70 -1.81
CA LEU A 93 -15.51 -1.52 -2.92
C LEU A 93 -16.37 -1.33 -4.16
N HIS A 94 -15.72 -1.28 -5.32
CA HIS A 94 -16.36 -1.39 -6.62
C HIS A 94 -15.39 -2.00 -7.63
N SER A 95 -15.87 -2.91 -8.47
CA SER A 95 -15.02 -3.66 -9.40
C SER A 95 -14.61 -2.87 -10.64
N ASP A 96 -15.40 -1.88 -11.06
CA ASP A 96 -15.12 -1.08 -12.26
C ASP A 96 -14.21 0.10 -11.93
N LEU A 97 -12.91 -0.09 -12.14
CA LEU A 97 -11.89 0.94 -11.95
C LEU A 97 -11.66 1.82 -13.19
N LYS A 98 -12.50 1.75 -14.22
CA LYS A 98 -12.39 2.61 -15.42
C LYS A 98 -13.10 3.95 -15.25
N LYS A 99 -13.94 4.10 -14.24
CA LYS A 99 -14.71 5.31 -13.93
C LYS A 99 -13.82 6.39 -13.31
N THR A 100 -14.32 7.62 -13.32
CA THR A 100 -13.71 8.69 -12.51
C THR A 100 -13.78 8.34 -11.01
N PRO A 101 -12.90 8.87 -10.17
CA PRO A 101 -12.95 8.61 -8.72
C PRO A 101 -14.35 8.89 -8.12
N GLU A 102 -14.98 10.00 -8.51
CA GLU A 102 -16.30 10.39 -8.04
C GLU A 102 -17.39 9.39 -8.46
N ASN A 103 -17.37 8.99 -9.72
CA ASN A 103 -18.31 7.99 -10.23
C ASN A 103 -18.06 6.60 -9.66
N TRP A 104 -16.80 6.26 -9.39
CA TRP A 104 -16.45 5.04 -8.70
C TRP A 104 -17.03 5.06 -7.28
N TYR A 105 -16.80 6.12 -6.54
CA TYR A 105 -17.26 6.26 -5.15
C TYR A 105 -18.79 6.23 -5.04
N SER A 106 -19.50 6.96 -5.89
CA SER A 106 -20.97 7.00 -5.88
C SER A 106 -21.63 5.65 -6.21
N ASN A 107 -20.90 4.72 -6.84
CA ASN A 107 -21.37 3.37 -7.17
C ASN A 107 -20.74 2.29 -6.28
N ALA A 108 -19.83 2.66 -5.37
CA ALA A 108 -19.16 1.69 -4.52
C ALA A 108 -20.08 1.17 -3.42
N GLY A 109 -20.05 -0.14 -3.20
CA GLY A 109 -20.75 -0.78 -2.10
C GLY A 109 -20.02 -0.53 -0.77
N TYR A 110 -20.77 -0.07 0.23
CA TYR A 110 -20.24 0.07 1.59
C TYR A 110 -20.23 -1.27 2.32
N HIS A 111 -19.17 -1.53 3.04
CA HIS A 111 -18.97 -2.70 3.89
C HIS A 111 -18.62 -2.24 5.31
N ALA A 112 -19.42 -2.63 6.29
CA ALA A 112 -19.15 -2.32 7.68
C ALA A 112 -17.95 -3.13 8.22
N GLY A 113 -17.12 -2.50 9.02
CA GLY A 113 -16.02 -3.15 9.73
C GLY A 113 -14.70 -3.19 8.96
N SER A 114 -13.79 -4.05 9.40
CA SER A 114 -12.41 -4.06 8.93
C SER A 114 -12.26 -4.56 7.48
N TRP A 115 -11.60 -3.78 6.63
CA TRP A 115 -11.20 -4.18 5.28
C TRP A 115 -10.16 -5.31 5.26
N TRP A 116 -9.51 -5.60 6.39
CA TRP A 116 -8.48 -6.66 6.46
C TRP A 116 -9.01 -8.05 6.10
N HIS A 117 -10.30 -8.31 6.31
CA HIS A 117 -10.92 -9.57 5.90
C HIS A 117 -10.90 -9.77 4.38
N ASP A 118 -11.21 -8.73 3.61
CA ASP A 118 -11.18 -8.80 2.14
C ASP A 118 -9.75 -8.88 1.62
N TRP A 119 -8.84 -8.11 2.22
CA TRP A 119 -7.42 -8.20 1.92
C TRP A 119 -6.85 -9.60 2.23
N ALA A 120 -7.18 -10.19 3.37
CA ALA A 120 -6.77 -11.55 3.72
C ALA A 120 -7.29 -12.59 2.71
N ARG A 121 -8.55 -12.46 2.25
CA ARG A 121 -9.09 -13.32 1.20
C ARG A 121 -8.36 -13.14 -0.14
N TRP A 122 -8.02 -11.91 -0.47
CA TRP A 122 -7.25 -11.58 -1.67
C TRP A 122 -5.85 -12.19 -1.63
N LEU A 123 -5.15 -12.08 -0.51
CA LEU A 123 -3.84 -12.69 -0.27
C LEU A 123 -3.90 -14.22 -0.31
N LYS A 124 -4.86 -14.83 0.40
CA LYS A 124 -5.00 -16.29 0.47
C LYS A 124 -5.09 -16.95 -0.90
N LYS A 125 -5.74 -16.30 -1.87
CA LYS A 125 -5.83 -16.81 -3.25
C LYS A 125 -4.48 -16.80 -3.99
N ARG A 126 -3.45 -16.13 -3.46
CA ARG A 126 -2.15 -15.87 -4.12
C ARG A 126 -0.94 -16.35 -3.33
N SER A 127 -1.10 -16.74 -2.08
CA SER A 127 0.02 -17.08 -1.18
C SER A 127 0.42 -18.57 -1.17
N GLY A 128 -0.29 -19.41 -1.93
CA GLY A 128 0.00 -20.84 -1.98
C GLY A 128 -0.44 -21.59 -0.71
N LYS A 129 0.19 -22.74 -0.46
CA LYS A 129 -0.14 -23.61 0.69
C LYS A 129 0.45 -23.03 1.98
N GLN A 130 -0.22 -23.27 3.09
CA GLN A 130 0.35 -23.01 4.41
C GLN A 130 1.57 -23.91 4.66
N ARG A 131 2.56 -23.36 5.34
CA ARG A 131 3.75 -24.05 5.82
C ARG A 131 4.01 -23.63 7.27
N ASP A 132 4.85 -24.37 7.96
CA ASP A 132 5.27 -24.03 9.32
C ASP A 132 5.92 -22.64 9.34
N ALA A 133 5.72 -21.93 10.44
CA ALA A 133 6.35 -20.63 10.66
C ALA A 133 7.87 -20.78 10.70
N LEU A 134 8.56 -19.80 10.10
CA LEU A 134 10.01 -19.75 10.22
C LEU A 134 10.40 -19.40 11.66
N VAL A 135 11.33 -20.14 12.21
CA VAL A 135 11.96 -19.80 13.49
C VAL A 135 13.01 -18.73 13.24
N PRO A 136 13.02 -17.62 14.00
CA PRO A 136 14.05 -16.58 13.89
C PRO A 136 15.46 -17.16 14.18
N GLY A 137 16.44 -16.66 13.42
CA GLY A 137 17.84 -17.08 13.57
C GLY A 137 18.17 -18.39 12.84
N ASN A 138 19.47 -18.67 12.74
CA ASN A 138 20.07 -19.92 12.24
C ASN A 138 21.49 -20.05 12.80
N ASP A 139 22.22 -21.10 12.40
CA ASP A 139 23.59 -21.38 12.90
C ASP A 139 24.58 -20.25 12.61
N SER A 140 24.41 -19.52 11.49
CA SER A 140 25.28 -18.40 11.10
C SER A 140 24.85 -17.07 11.72
N LEU A 141 23.57 -16.91 12.01
CA LEU A 141 22.94 -15.68 12.55
C LEU A 141 21.99 -16.08 13.69
N PRO A 142 22.55 -16.43 14.86
CA PRO A 142 21.74 -16.85 16.01
C PRO A 142 20.92 -15.67 16.55
N VAL A 143 19.82 -15.99 17.21
CA VAL A 143 19.03 -14.99 17.95
C VAL A 143 19.91 -14.38 19.05
N ILE A 144 20.04 -13.07 19.06
CA ILE A 144 20.84 -12.31 20.06
C ILE A 144 20.02 -12.10 21.34
N CYS A 145 18.74 -11.72 21.18
CA CYS A 145 17.79 -11.49 22.28
C CYS A 145 16.36 -11.53 21.75
N ASP A 146 15.41 -11.63 22.65
CA ASP A 146 13.98 -11.58 22.31
C ASP A 146 13.57 -10.19 21.79
N ALA A 147 12.53 -10.17 20.95
CA ALA A 147 11.92 -8.92 20.52
C ALA A 147 11.26 -8.18 21.73
N PRO A 148 11.29 -6.84 21.74
CA PRO A 148 11.74 -5.89 20.72
C PRO A 148 13.25 -5.60 20.72
N GLY A 149 14.04 -6.31 21.48
CA GLY A 149 15.49 -6.09 21.63
C GLY A 149 15.85 -4.99 22.62
N LEU A 150 17.15 -4.71 22.76
CA LEU A 150 17.66 -3.75 23.74
C LEU A 150 17.75 -2.32 23.21
N TYR A 151 17.88 -2.14 21.90
CA TYR A 151 18.06 -0.79 21.31
C TYR A 151 16.88 0.14 21.61
N VAL A 152 15.66 -0.37 21.53
CA VAL A 152 14.43 0.42 21.77
C VAL A 152 14.32 0.97 23.19
N THR A 153 15.01 0.37 24.15
CA THR A 153 15.02 0.81 25.57
C THR A 153 16.08 1.86 25.87
N GLN A 154 16.98 2.11 24.92
CA GLN A 154 18.06 3.09 25.10
C GLN A 154 17.54 4.49 24.86
N LYS A 155 17.68 5.36 25.87
CA LYS A 155 17.37 6.79 25.74
C LYS A 155 18.52 7.50 25.01
N ALA A 156 18.20 8.42 24.12
CA ALA A 156 19.19 9.30 23.53
C ALA A 156 19.89 10.07 24.65
N LYS A 157 21.23 10.12 24.57
CA LYS A 157 21.99 11.06 25.40
C LYS A 157 21.82 12.43 24.75
N ILE A 158 21.13 13.34 25.43
CA ILE A 158 20.98 14.75 25.07
C ILE A 158 22.22 15.50 25.54
#